data_5821c0bbbb570e138e2e52935183e346
#
_entry.id   5821c0bbbb570e138e2e52935183e346
#
_cell.length_a   1.000
_cell.length_b   1.000
_cell.length_c   1.000
_cell.angle_alpha   90.00
_cell.angle_beta   90.00
_cell.angle_gamma   90.00
#
_symmetry.space_group_name_H-M   'P 1'
#
loop_
_entity.id
_entity.type
_entity.pdbx_description
1 polymer ?
#
loop_
_entity_poly.entity_id
_entity_poly.type
_entity_poly.pdbx_seq_one_letter_code
_entity_poly.pdbx_strand_id
1 'polypeptide(L)'
;MLKTVAAVLIEGVAPFEFGVICEVFGIDRTDDGVPSFDFRVCAEQPGVPIPTSVGVQFTPEYGLQGLYDADLVALPAYQIRDEYPPVVLDALRSAANRGAILLSVCTGAFLLGAAGLLDDRPCTTHWRYVDEFAARFPRAKVNPDVLFVDDGNLITSAGTAAGIDACLHLVRRELGTAMVTAIARRMVVPPQRDGGQRQFVELPMPKSTGDSLEPVLTWMLENLATDHTVTSLAKQAMLSERTFARRFVAETGTTPHRWLTLQRVLYAQRLLEQTALSVDEIAARCGFGAAALLRHHFHVVVGVAPTDYRRTFAHRPAQPVLTGGAD
;
A
#
# COMPACT_ATOMS: atom_id res chain seq x y z
N MET A 1 11.68 3.54 23.98
CA MET A 1 11.42 4.82 23.27
C MET A 1 12.29 4.82 22.04
N LEU A 2 11.75 5.04 20.86
CA LEU A 2 12.45 4.98 19.56
C LEU A 2 13.54 6.06 19.49
N LYS A 3 14.80 5.64 19.40
CA LYS A 3 15.98 6.53 19.30
C LYS A 3 16.89 6.15 18.15
N THR A 4 17.24 4.86 18.04
CA THR A 4 18.17 4.36 17.02
C THR A 4 17.41 3.64 15.93
N VAL A 5 17.56 4.12 14.68
CA VAL A 5 16.90 3.59 13.48
C VAL A 5 17.95 3.13 12.48
N ALA A 6 17.95 1.86 12.14
CA ALA A 6 18.85 1.29 11.15
C ALA A 6 18.08 0.91 9.86
N ALA A 7 18.44 1.52 8.75
CA ALA A 7 17.92 1.13 7.43
C ALA A 7 18.92 0.15 6.79
N VAL A 8 18.45 -1.02 6.38
CA VAL A 8 19.30 -2.04 5.75
C VAL A 8 19.25 -1.88 4.25
N LEU A 9 20.40 -1.80 3.59
CA LEU A 9 20.50 -1.77 2.13
C LEU A 9 21.18 -3.04 1.61
N ILE A 10 20.56 -3.59 0.58
CA ILE A 10 21.16 -4.61 -0.28
C ILE A 10 21.02 -4.16 -1.74
N GLU A 11 21.79 -4.78 -2.62
CA GLU A 11 21.75 -4.49 -4.05
C GLU A 11 20.31 -4.60 -4.61
N GLY A 12 19.95 -3.71 -5.54
CA GLY A 12 18.61 -3.62 -6.11
C GLY A 12 17.59 -2.89 -5.22
N VAL A 13 18.05 -2.15 -4.22
CA VAL A 13 17.17 -1.32 -3.38
C VAL A 13 16.42 -0.29 -4.23
N ALA A 14 15.14 -0.09 -3.93
CA ALA A 14 14.30 0.91 -4.56
C ALA A 14 14.50 2.28 -3.88
N PRO A 15 14.92 3.32 -4.62
CA PRO A 15 15.24 4.62 -4.03
C PRO A 15 14.05 5.31 -3.37
N PHE A 16 12.83 5.14 -3.90
CA PHE A 16 11.65 5.80 -3.35
C PHE A 16 11.34 5.29 -1.94
N GLU A 17 11.29 3.98 -1.76
CA GLU A 17 10.97 3.38 -0.46
C GLU A 17 12.08 3.64 0.56
N PHE A 18 13.34 3.65 0.13
CA PHE A 18 14.45 4.08 0.98
C PHE A 18 14.34 5.57 1.32
N GLY A 19 14.01 6.41 0.34
CA GLY A 19 13.75 7.85 0.54
C GLY A 19 12.66 8.13 1.54
N VAL A 20 11.57 7.33 1.55
CA VAL A 20 10.50 7.43 2.56
C VAL A 20 11.05 7.19 3.97
N ILE A 21 11.88 6.17 4.17
CA ILE A 21 12.50 5.87 5.45
C ILE A 21 13.45 7.01 5.88
N CYS A 22 14.28 7.50 4.94
CA CYS A 22 15.17 8.64 5.19
C CYS A 22 14.39 9.89 5.56
N GLU A 23 13.30 10.18 4.84
CA GLU A 23 12.48 11.35 5.06
C GLU A 23 11.83 11.33 6.45
N VAL A 24 11.29 10.19 6.88
CA VAL A 24 10.62 10.10 8.19
C VAL A 24 11.63 10.08 9.34
N PHE A 25 12.73 9.34 9.23
CA PHE A 25 13.62 9.04 10.35
C PHE A 25 15.03 9.65 10.22
N GLY A 26 15.47 10.02 9.03
CA GLY A 26 16.83 10.53 8.80
C GLY A 26 16.95 12.05 8.81
N ILE A 27 15.86 12.78 8.66
CA ILE A 27 15.88 14.25 8.65
C ILE A 27 15.77 14.78 10.08
N ASP A 28 16.69 15.66 10.47
CA ASP A 28 16.59 16.40 11.73
C ASP A 28 15.42 17.39 11.71
N ARG A 29 14.54 17.25 12.69
CA ARG A 29 13.34 18.09 12.89
C ARG A 29 13.23 18.59 14.34
N THR A 30 14.36 18.78 14.99
CA THR A 30 14.39 19.27 16.38
C THR A 30 13.83 20.69 16.48
N ASP A 31 13.90 21.47 15.41
CA ASP A 31 13.26 22.78 15.27
C ASP A 31 11.72 22.72 15.28
N ASP A 32 11.12 21.58 14.91
CA ASP A 32 9.68 21.31 15.02
C ASP A 32 9.30 20.54 16.29
N GLY A 33 10.25 20.35 17.22
CA GLY A 33 10.04 19.65 18.48
C GLY A 33 10.03 18.11 18.34
N VAL A 34 10.44 17.56 17.21
CA VAL A 34 10.61 16.12 17.02
C VAL A 34 12.02 15.73 17.51
N PRO A 35 12.17 14.69 18.34
CA PRO A 35 13.51 14.25 18.74
C PRO A 35 14.29 13.77 17.52
N SER A 36 15.59 14.07 17.46
CA SER A 36 16.48 13.49 16.43
C SER A 36 16.65 11.99 16.66
N PHE A 37 16.67 11.24 15.58
CA PHE A 37 17.02 9.82 15.61
C PHE A 37 18.51 9.62 15.29
N ASP A 38 19.14 8.66 15.94
CA ASP A 38 20.40 8.08 15.48
C ASP A 38 20.09 7.19 14.26
N PHE A 39 20.09 7.82 13.08
CA PHE A 39 19.72 7.18 11.82
C PHE A 39 20.95 6.59 11.14
N ARG A 40 20.96 5.28 10.95
CA ARG A 40 22.08 4.51 10.39
C ARG A 40 21.68 3.84 9.10
N VAL A 41 22.46 4.04 8.04
CA VAL A 41 22.32 3.31 6.78
C VAL A 41 23.33 2.16 6.79
N CYS A 42 22.80 0.94 6.85
CA CYS A 42 23.59 -0.27 7.10
C CYS A 42 23.61 -1.20 5.89
N ALA A 43 24.76 -1.84 5.65
CA ALA A 43 24.91 -2.88 4.63
C ALA A 43 25.91 -3.96 5.09
N GLU A 44 26.05 -5.04 4.32
CA GLU A 44 27.04 -6.07 4.57
C GLU A 44 28.46 -5.51 4.54
N GLN A 45 28.73 -4.62 3.57
CA GLN A 45 30.03 -3.98 3.39
C GLN A 45 29.88 -2.46 3.44
N PRO A 46 30.24 -1.81 4.55
CA PRO A 46 30.20 -0.35 4.66
C PRO A 46 31.20 0.29 3.69
N GLY A 47 30.88 1.47 3.18
CA GLY A 47 31.70 2.21 2.23
C GLY A 47 31.69 1.69 0.80
N VAL A 48 31.04 0.57 0.53
CA VAL A 48 30.90 0.01 -0.83
C VAL A 48 29.61 0.50 -1.47
N PRO A 49 29.66 1.09 -2.69
CA PRO A 49 28.47 1.54 -3.39
C PRO A 49 27.51 0.39 -3.73
N ILE A 50 26.24 0.53 -3.37
CA ILE A 50 25.17 -0.42 -3.64
C ILE A 50 24.32 0.09 -4.82
N PRO A 51 24.25 -0.67 -5.93
CA PRO A 51 23.38 -0.32 -7.05
C PRO A 51 21.90 -0.37 -6.67
N THR A 52 21.14 0.59 -7.18
CA THR A 52 19.68 0.62 -7.03
C THR A 52 18.99 0.03 -8.27
N SER A 53 17.66 -0.11 -8.17
CA SER A 53 16.83 -0.57 -9.29
C SER A 53 16.74 0.43 -10.47
N VAL A 54 17.25 1.68 -10.31
CA VAL A 54 17.07 2.77 -11.30
C VAL A 54 18.41 3.43 -11.71
N GLY A 55 19.54 2.79 -11.47
CA GLY A 55 20.84 3.24 -11.98
C GLY A 55 21.59 4.25 -11.12
N VAL A 56 21.07 4.68 -9.96
CA VAL A 56 21.83 5.41 -8.95
C VAL A 56 22.45 4.44 -7.95
N GLN A 57 23.41 4.91 -7.14
CA GLN A 57 24.06 4.10 -6.12
C GLN A 57 23.99 4.80 -4.76
N PHE A 58 23.88 4.01 -3.68
CA PHE A 58 24.03 4.48 -2.31
C PHE A 58 25.28 3.88 -1.67
N THR A 59 25.95 4.67 -0.86
CA THR A 59 27.15 4.21 -0.13
C THR A 59 26.84 4.21 1.37
N PRO A 60 26.49 3.06 1.98
CA PRO A 60 26.19 2.96 3.40
C PRO A 60 27.45 3.22 4.25
N GLU A 61 27.29 3.96 5.35
CA GLU A 61 28.38 4.25 6.27
C GLU A 61 28.60 3.13 7.30
N TYR A 62 27.54 2.37 7.61
CA TYR A 62 27.55 1.36 8.66
C TYR A 62 27.52 -0.06 8.08
N GLY A 63 28.22 -0.98 8.75
CA GLY A 63 28.04 -2.41 8.55
C GLY A 63 26.81 -2.93 9.32
N LEU A 64 26.53 -4.23 9.23
CA LEU A 64 25.39 -4.86 9.91
C LEU A 64 25.48 -4.79 11.45
N GLN A 65 26.64 -4.49 12.03
CA GLN A 65 26.76 -4.19 13.46
C GLN A 65 25.93 -2.97 13.87
N GLY A 66 25.61 -2.06 12.96
CA GLY A 66 24.70 -0.92 13.21
C GLY A 66 23.29 -1.32 13.60
N LEU A 67 22.93 -2.60 13.43
CA LEU A 67 21.65 -3.15 13.84
C LEU A 67 21.65 -3.60 15.32
N TYR A 68 22.80 -3.76 15.96
CA TYR A 68 22.90 -4.47 17.25
C TYR A 68 22.19 -3.79 18.42
N ASP A 69 22.05 -2.50 18.39
CA ASP A 69 21.36 -1.70 19.40
C ASP A 69 20.19 -0.86 18.81
N ALA A 70 19.82 -1.14 17.56
CA ALA A 70 18.72 -0.43 16.90
C ALA A 70 17.39 -0.76 17.56
N ASP A 71 16.59 0.27 17.86
CA ASP A 71 15.20 0.15 18.29
C ASP A 71 14.30 -0.23 17.11
N LEU A 72 14.62 0.28 15.92
CA LEU A 72 13.93 0.04 14.67
C LEU A 72 14.90 -0.40 13.58
N VAL A 73 14.60 -1.50 12.91
CA VAL A 73 15.25 -1.92 11.67
C VAL A 73 14.26 -1.76 10.52
N ALA A 74 14.58 -0.87 9.58
CA ALA A 74 13.74 -0.55 8.45
C ALA A 74 14.27 -1.18 7.16
N LEU A 75 13.39 -1.86 6.44
CA LEU A 75 13.67 -2.59 5.21
C LEU A 75 12.91 -1.94 4.06
N PRO A 76 13.57 -1.15 3.19
CA PRO A 76 12.94 -0.63 1.98
C PRO A 76 12.58 -1.75 1.00
N ALA A 77 12.07 -1.40 -0.16
CA ALA A 77 11.84 -2.36 -1.23
C ALA A 77 13.16 -2.74 -1.91
N TYR A 78 13.21 -3.98 -2.38
CA TYR A 78 14.33 -4.52 -3.15
C TYR A 78 13.82 -5.28 -4.38
N GLN A 79 14.69 -5.48 -5.35
CA GLN A 79 14.45 -6.49 -6.38
C GLN A 79 14.28 -7.86 -5.71
N ILE A 80 13.21 -8.57 -6.09
CA ILE A 80 12.94 -9.90 -5.57
C ILE A 80 14.04 -10.84 -6.11
N ARG A 81 14.57 -11.70 -5.22
CA ARG A 81 15.66 -12.63 -5.50
C ARG A 81 15.31 -14.01 -4.97
N ASP A 82 15.85 -15.04 -5.58
CA ASP A 82 15.68 -16.40 -5.11
C ASP A 82 16.36 -16.60 -3.75
N GLU A 83 17.52 -15.99 -3.55
CA GLU A 83 18.30 -16.05 -2.31
C GLU A 83 18.71 -14.66 -1.83
N TYR A 84 18.74 -14.50 -0.52
CA TYR A 84 19.22 -13.30 0.17
C TYR A 84 20.50 -13.60 0.95
N PRO A 85 21.39 -12.62 1.16
CA PRO A 85 22.64 -12.84 1.90
C PRO A 85 22.38 -13.41 3.30
N PRO A 86 22.92 -14.58 3.66
CA PRO A 86 22.68 -15.22 4.96
C PRO A 86 23.04 -14.32 6.15
N VAL A 87 24.11 -13.53 6.03
CA VAL A 87 24.57 -12.61 7.09
C VAL A 87 23.52 -11.52 7.37
N VAL A 88 22.79 -11.05 6.35
CA VAL A 88 21.70 -10.08 6.51
C VAL A 88 20.52 -10.74 7.22
N LEU A 89 20.13 -11.96 6.80
CA LEU A 89 19.05 -12.71 7.43
C LEU A 89 19.34 -12.97 8.91
N ASP A 90 20.57 -13.34 9.25
CA ASP A 90 20.98 -13.58 10.63
C ASP A 90 21.00 -12.30 11.47
N ALA A 91 21.41 -11.17 10.89
CA ALA A 91 21.35 -9.88 11.54
C ALA A 91 19.90 -9.47 11.86
N LEU A 92 18.95 -9.72 10.93
CA LEU A 92 17.53 -9.47 11.13
C LEU A 92 16.92 -10.35 12.23
N ARG A 93 17.23 -11.67 12.22
CA ARG A 93 16.81 -12.59 13.29
C ARG A 93 17.35 -12.14 14.66
N SER A 94 18.60 -11.72 14.70
CA SER A 94 19.23 -11.21 15.92
C SER A 94 18.54 -9.94 16.41
N ALA A 95 18.20 -9.00 15.53
CA ALA A 95 17.47 -7.78 15.87
C ALA A 95 16.06 -8.10 16.41
N ALA A 96 15.32 -8.99 15.73
CA ALA A 96 14.00 -9.45 16.18
C ALA A 96 14.05 -10.10 17.56
N ASN A 97 15.01 -10.97 17.81
CA ASN A 97 15.19 -11.67 19.08
C ASN A 97 15.53 -10.72 20.25
N ARG A 98 16.13 -9.58 19.98
CA ARG A 98 16.36 -8.53 20.98
C ARG A 98 15.13 -7.67 21.23
N GLY A 99 14.08 -7.82 20.46
CA GLY A 99 12.86 -7.04 20.58
C GLY A 99 12.86 -5.75 19.75
N ALA A 100 13.80 -5.58 18.82
CA ALA A 100 13.73 -4.47 17.87
C ALA A 100 12.45 -4.54 17.03
N ILE A 101 11.92 -3.37 16.68
CA ILE A 101 10.82 -3.28 15.74
C ILE A 101 11.40 -3.49 14.33
N LEU A 102 10.78 -4.33 13.52
CA LEU A 102 11.12 -4.53 12.12
C LEU A 102 10.01 -3.93 11.27
N LEU A 103 10.36 -2.97 10.42
CA LEU A 103 9.45 -2.32 9.47
C LEU A 103 9.86 -2.68 8.05
N SER A 104 8.98 -3.30 7.27
CA SER A 104 9.21 -3.52 5.85
C SER A 104 8.27 -2.72 4.97
N VAL A 105 8.82 -2.21 3.87
CA VAL A 105 8.09 -1.46 2.86
C VAL A 105 8.09 -2.27 1.56
N CYS A 106 6.91 -2.52 0.98
CA CYS A 106 6.75 -3.21 -0.30
C CYS A 106 7.41 -4.61 -0.30
N THR A 107 8.32 -4.87 -1.25
CA THR A 107 9.08 -6.13 -1.37
C THR A 107 10.12 -6.35 -0.26
N GLY A 108 10.31 -5.39 0.64
CA GLY A 108 11.08 -5.60 1.87
C GLY A 108 10.54 -6.75 2.74
N ALA A 109 9.23 -7.07 2.60
CA ALA A 109 8.62 -8.22 3.25
C ALA A 109 9.24 -9.57 2.83
N PHE A 110 9.77 -9.69 1.61
CA PHE A 110 10.45 -10.91 1.15
C PHE A 110 11.70 -11.21 1.97
N LEU A 111 12.41 -10.18 2.42
CA LEU A 111 13.58 -10.34 3.28
C LEU A 111 13.18 -10.87 4.66
N LEU A 112 12.06 -10.37 5.22
CA LEU A 112 11.50 -10.89 6.47
C LEU A 112 10.98 -12.33 6.33
N GLY A 113 10.34 -12.64 5.20
CA GLY A 113 9.90 -13.99 4.87
C GLY A 113 11.06 -14.97 4.76
N ALA A 114 12.13 -14.60 4.05
CA ALA A 114 13.36 -15.40 3.93
C ALA A 114 14.08 -15.59 5.28
N ALA A 115 13.97 -14.63 6.18
CA ALA A 115 14.46 -14.76 7.55
C ALA A 115 13.58 -15.65 8.44
N GLY A 116 12.39 -16.11 7.97
CA GLY A 116 11.43 -16.90 8.75
C GLY A 116 10.67 -16.08 9.81
N LEU A 117 10.74 -14.75 9.74
CA LEU A 117 10.16 -13.86 10.75
C LEU A 117 8.67 -13.62 10.56
N LEU A 118 8.10 -14.02 9.42
CA LEU A 118 6.67 -13.88 9.09
C LEU A 118 5.88 -15.20 9.24
N ASP A 119 6.54 -16.27 9.63
CA ASP A 119 5.89 -17.57 9.81
C ASP A 119 4.76 -17.50 10.84
N ASP A 120 3.55 -17.91 10.43
CA ASP A 120 2.30 -17.90 11.20
C ASP A 120 1.83 -16.50 11.65
N ARG A 121 2.43 -15.41 11.12
CA ARG A 121 2.12 -14.03 11.47
C ARG A 121 1.35 -13.30 10.36
N PRO A 122 0.44 -12.36 10.72
CA PRO A 122 -0.22 -11.50 9.76
C PRO A 122 0.78 -10.52 9.15
N CYS A 123 0.71 -10.34 7.83
CA CYS A 123 1.58 -9.43 7.10
C CYS A 123 0.91 -8.93 5.83
N THR A 124 1.53 -7.96 5.16
CA THR A 124 1.19 -7.54 3.80
C THR A 124 2.44 -7.23 3.00
N THR A 125 2.28 -7.14 1.70
CA THR A 125 3.27 -6.66 0.74
C THR A 125 2.54 -5.93 -0.40
N HIS A 126 3.26 -5.43 -1.39
CA HIS A 126 2.65 -4.78 -2.54
C HIS A 126 1.75 -5.78 -3.30
N TRP A 127 0.53 -5.35 -3.65
CA TRP A 127 -0.50 -6.19 -4.29
C TRP A 127 0.02 -7.00 -5.48
N ARG A 128 0.92 -6.40 -6.26
CA ARG A 128 1.49 -7.04 -7.46
C ARG A 128 2.27 -8.32 -7.16
N TYR A 129 2.79 -8.44 -5.95
CA TYR A 129 3.68 -9.53 -5.55
C TYR A 129 3.08 -10.47 -4.51
N VAL A 130 1.81 -10.30 -4.17
CA VAL A 130 1.13 -11.09 -3.12
C VAL A 130 1.11 -12.58 -3.45
N ASP A 131 0.78 -12.94 -4.70
CA ASP A 131 0.69 -14.34 -5.12
C ASP A 131 2.07 -15.03 -5.07
N GLU A 132 3.11 -14.34 -5.57
CA GLU A 132 4.50 -14.81 -5.51
C GLU A 132 4.97 -14.93 -4.06
N PHE A 133 4.65 -13.94 -3.22
CA PHE A 133 4.99 -13.93 -1.81
C PHE A 133 4.33 -15.11 -1.07
N ALA A 134 3.03 -15.31 -1.26
CA ALA A 134 2.28 -16.40 -0.63
C ALA A 134 2.77 -17.79 -1.08
N ALA A 135 3.11 -17.94 -2.36
CA ALA A 135 3.67 -19.19 -2.89
C ALA A 135 5.05 -19.50 -2.27
N ARG A 136 5.88 -18.47 -2.07
CA ARG A 136 7.23 -18.61 -1.54
C ARG A 136 7.28 -18.77 -0.02
N PHE A 137 6.36 -18.12 0.69
CA PHE A 137 6.28 -18.14 2.16
C PHE A 137 4.88 -18.60 2.63
N PRO A 138 4.53 -19.90 2.45
CA PRO A 138 3.17 -20.40 2.67
C PRO A 138 2.72 -20.35 4.14
N ARG A 139 3.65 -20.17 5.09
CA ARG A 139 3.32 -19.99 6.50
C ARG A 139 2.98 -18.54 6.87
N ALA A 140 3.31 -17.58 6.04
CA ALA A 140 2.97 -16.17 6.26
C ALA A 140 1.46 -15.94 6.01
N LYS A 141 0.77 -15.24 6.92
CA LYS A 141 -0.66 -14.92 6.77
C LYS A 141 -0.80 -13.58 6.02
N VAL A 142 -0.55 -13.61 4.72
CA VAL A 142 -0.56 -12.40 3.90
C VAL A 142 -1.98 -11.88 3.68
N ASN A 143 -2.18 -10.58 3.93
CA ASN A 143 -3.43 -9.85 3.63
C ASN A 143 -3.19 -8.87 2.48
N PRO A 144 -3.73 -9.12 1.27
CA PRO A 144 -3.53 -8.26 0.11
C PRO A 144 -4.33 -6.96 0.15
N ASP A 145 -5.34 -6.89 1.01
CA ASP A 145 -6.38 -5.83 0.99
C ASP A 145 -6.05 -4.62 1.87
N VAL A 146 -4.87 -4.58 2.51
CA VAL A 146 -4.54 -3.53 3.49
C VAL A 146 -3.29 -2.74 3.09
N LEU A 147 -3.19 -1.50 3.56
CA LEU A 147 -2.02 -0.65 3.30
C LEU A 147 -0.83 -1.08 4.15
N PHE A 148 -1.06 -1.44 5.39
CA PHE A 148 -0.04 -1.98 6.29
C PHE A 148 -0.69 -2.87 7.36
N VAL A 149 0.14 -3.73 7.94
CA VAL A 149 -0.19 -4.58 9.09
C VAL A 149 0.80 -4.24 10.20
N ASP A 150 0.27 -3.92 11.39
CA ASP A 150 1.05 -3.80 12.63
C ASP A 150 0.79 -5.05 13.49
N ASP A 151 1.79 -5.88 13.62
CA ASP A 151 1.78 -7.09 14.46
C ASP A 151 2.79 -6.94 15.62
N GLY A 152 2.72 -5.79 16.30
CA GLY A 152 3.56 -5.49 17.45
C GLY A 152 4.99 -5.09 17.08
N ASN A 153 5.93 -6.01 17.11
CA ASN A 153 7.31 -5.76 16.71
C ASN A 153 7.58 -5.98 15.22
N LEU A 154 6.58 -6.36 14.44
CA LEU A 154 6.67 -6.48 12.99
C LEU A 154 5.61 -5.60 12.32
N ILE A 155 6.06 -4.69 11.48
CA ILE A 155 5.18 -3.84 10.66
C ILE A 155 5.54 -4.09 9.20
N THR A 156 4.54 -4.43 8.40
CA THR A 156 4.71 -4.67 6.96
C THR A 156 3.76 -3.77 6.19
N SER A 157 4.20 -3.21 5.07
CA SER A 157 3.36 -2.32 4.26
C SER A 157 3.37 -2.65 2.78
N ALA A 158 2.31 -2.24 2.10
CA ALA A 158 2.12 -2.38 0.66
C ALA A 158 3.15 -1.59 -0.18
N GLY A 159 3.91 -0.71 0.46
CA GLY A 159 4.93 0.07 -0.24
C GLY A 159 4.42 1.35 -0.90
N THR A 160 5.28 2.01 -1.65
CA THR A 160 5.03 3.33 -2.22
C THR A 160 4.42 4.31 -1.19
N ALA A 161 3.30 4.96 -1.49
CA ALA A 161 2.64 5.87 -0.56
C ALA A 161 2.19 5.20 0.76
N ALA A 162 1.84 3.90 0.75
CA ALA A 162 1.50 3.16 1.96
C ALA A 162 2.72 2.95 2.89
N GLY A 163 3.94 3.03 2.36
CA GLY A 163 5.16 3.07 3.17
C GLY A 163 5.23 4.30 4.07
N ILE A 164 4.80 5.47 3.56
CA ILE A 164 4.68 6.70 4.35
C ILE A 164 3.70 6.48 5.50
N ASP A 165 2.52 5.90 5.21
CA ASP A 165 1.49 5.65 6.21
C ASP A 165 1.98 4.71 7.33
N ALA A 166 2.70 3.65 6.98
CA ALA A 166 3.27 2.72 7.95
C ALA A 166 4.35 3.38 8.84
N CYS A 167 5.23 4.20 8.25
CA CYS A 167 6.24 4.96 8.99
C CYS A 167 5.58 5.97 9.95
N LEU A 168 4.60 6.73 9.47
CA LEU A 168 3.86 7.70 10.29
C LEU A 168 3.03 7.01 11.39
N HIS A 169 2.44 5.83 11.09
CA HIS A 169 1.78 5.01 12.10
C HIS A 169 2.74 4.61 13.23
N LEU A 170 3.94 4.13 12.87
CA LEU A 170 4.96 3.78 13.84
C LEU A 170 5.38 4.99 14.69
N VAL A 171 5.64 6.14 14.08
CA VAL A 171 5.95 7.38 14.82
C VAL A 171 4.83 7.73 15.79
N ARG A 172 3.57 7.63 15.36
CA ARG A 172 2.41 7.88 16.22
C ARG A 172 2.37 6.95 17.41
N ARG A 173 2.60 5.65 17.18
CA ARG A 173 2.58 4.61 18.22
C ARG A 173 3.68 4.83 19.26
N GLU A 174 4.89 5.16 18.82
CA GLU A 174 6.07 5.25 19.69
C GLU A 174 6.26 6.65 20.32
N LEU A 175 5.91 7.72 19.60
CA LEU A 175 6.21 9.10 20.00
C LEU A 175 4.96 9.98 20.18
N GLY A 176 3.80 9.49 19.76
CA GLY A 176 2.51 10.19 19.95
C GLY A 176 2.11 11.10 18.79
N THR A 177 0.90 11.66 18.92
CA THR A 177 0.21 12.40 17.85
C THR A 177 0.90 13.72 17.49
N ALA A 178 1.50 14.41 18.45
CA ALA A 178 2.16 15.70 18.20
C ALA A 178 3.35 15.53 17.25
N MET A 179 4.19 14.52 17.48
CA MET A 179 5.38 14.25 16.69
C MET A 179 5.03 13.85 15.25
N VAL A 180 4.08 12.94 15.08
CA VAL A 180 3.65 12.55 13.74
C VAL A 180 3.01 13.70 12.97
N THR A 181 2.29 14.61 13.63
CA THR A 181 1.70 15.77 12.97
C THR A 181 2.78 16.75 12.48
N ALA A 182 3.84 16.96 13.25
CA ALA A 182 4.97 17.78 12.85
C ALA A 182 5.68 17.20 11.61
N ILE A 183 6.00 15.91 11.63
CA ILE A 183 6.63 15.20 10.50
C ILE A 183 5.74 15.27 9.25
N ALA A 184 4.47 14.88 9.37
CA ALA A 184 3.52 14.83 8.25
C ALA A 184 3.31 16.21 7.60
N ARG A 185 3.31 17.28 8.42
CA ARG A 185 3.20 18.66 7.91
C ARG A 185 4.38 19.03 7.02
N ARG A 186 5.62 18.71 7.41
CA ARG A 186 6.82 18.96 6.60
C ARG A 186 6.87 18.10 5.35
N MET A 187 6.36 16.87 5.42
CA MET A 187 6.23 15.97 4.27
C MET A 187 5.07 16.35 3.32
N VAL A 188 4.21 17.31 3.73
CA VAL A 188 3.01 17.72 2.97
C VAL A 188 2.06 16.53 2.74
N VAL A 189 1.91 15.67 3.72
CA VAL A 189 1.02 14.50 3.68
C VAL A 189 0.04 14.51 4.84
N PRO A 190 -1.11 13.81 4.74
CA PRO A 190 -2.01 13.61 5.87
C PRO A 190 -1.28 12.89 7.02
N PRO A 191 -1.47 13.31 8.27
CA PRO A 191 -0.78 12.69 9.41
C PRO A 191 -1.30 11.29 9.75
N GLN A 192 -2.41 10.88 9.17
CA GLN A 192 -3.01 9.57 9.38
C GLN A 192 -3.78 9.10 8.15
N ARG A 193 -3.50 7.87 7.74
CA ARG A 193 -4.34 7.01 6.91
C ARG A 193 -4.54 5.68 7.63
N ASP A 194 -5.75 5.13 7.54
CA ASP A 194 -6.06 3.85 8.16
C ASP A 194 -5.35 2.73 7.40
N GLY A 195 -4.54 1.94 8.10
CA GLY A 195 -3.83 0.79 7.53
C GLY A 195 -4.76 -0.25 6.92
N GLY A 196 -5.97 -0.37 7.44
CA GLY A 196 -7.02 -1.24 6.91
C GLY A 196 -7.65 -0.76 5.59
N GLN A 197 -7.27 0.43 5.06
CA GLN A 197 -7.70 0.84 3.72
C GLN A 197 -7.10 -0.10 2.66
N ARG A 198 -7.89 -0.37 1.63
CA ARG A 198 -7.44 -1.21 0.52
C ARG A 198 -6.34 -0.53 -0.29
N GLN A 199 -5.40 -1.35 -0.74
CA GLN A 199 -4.50 -0.97 -1.82
C GLN A 199 -5.32 -0.63 -3.07
N PHE A 200 -4.89 0.35 -3.87
CA PHE A 200 -5.51 0.62 -5.17
C PHE A 200 -5.14 -0.51 -6.13
N VAL A 201 -5.95 -1.55 -6.16
CA VAL A 201 -5.77 -2.70 -7.04
C VAL A 201 -6.84 -2.65 -8.12
N GLU A 202 -6.44 -2.74 -9.38
CA GLU A 202 -7.37 -3.25 -10.39
C GLU A 202 -7.68 -4.69 -9.98
N LEU A 203 -8.94 -4.98 -9.64
CA LEU A 203 -9.33 -6.35 -9.36
C LEU A 203 -9.02 -7.19 -10.60
N PRO A 204 -8.16 -8.21 -10.50
CA PRO A 204 -7.88 -9.05 -11.65
C PRO A 204 -9.19 -9.65 -12.15
N MET A 205 -9.47 -9.47 -13.45
CA MET A 205 -10.47 -10.29 -14.10
C MET A 205 -9.99 -11.75 -13.99
N PRO A 206 -10.81 -12.67 -13.49
CA PRO A 206 -10.43 -14.07 -13.39
C PRO A 206 -9.97 -14.56 -14.78
N LYS A 207 -8.81 -15.22 -14.84
CA LYS A 207 -8.36 -15.84 -16.08
C LYS A 207 -9.35 -16.93 -16.46
N SER A 208 -9.88 -16.87 -17.68
CA SER A 208 -10.86 -17.79 -18.24
C SER A 208 -10.37 -19.24 -18.15
N THR A 209 -10.93 -20.00 -17.21
CA THR A 209 -11.06 -21.43 -17.33
C THR A 209 -12.49 -21.68 -17.81
N GLY A 210 -12.77 -22.62 -18.70
CA GLY A 210 -14.04 -22.78 -19.41
C GLY A 210 -15.32 -22.88 -18.58
N ASP A 211 -15.24 -22.64 -17.29
CA ASP A 211 -16.30 -22.67 -16.27
C ASP A 211 -16.32 -21.38 -15.42
N SER A 212 -15.67 -20.29 -15.86
CA SER A 212 -15.50 -19.02 -15.13
C SER A 212 -16.77 -18.17 -15.13
N LEU A 213 -16.96 -17.35 -14.06
CA LEU A 213 -17.96 -16.30 -13.98
C LEU A 213 -17.58 -15.03 -14.77
N GLU A 214 -16.48 -15.02 -15.52
CA GLU A 214 -16.00 -13.90 -16.33
C GLU A 214 -17.09 -13.25 -17.19
N PRO A 215 -17.96 -13.99 -17.90
CA PRO A 215 -19.04 -13.37 -18.70
C PRO A 215 -20.02 -12.59 -17.84
N VAL A 216 -20.33 -13.06 -16.62
CA VAL A 216 -21.21 -12.38 -15.68
C VAL A 216 -20.53 -11.15 -15.07
N LEU A 217 -19.25 -11.23 -14.74
CA LEU A 217 -18.47 -10.10 -14.24
C LEU A 217 -18.34 -9.01 -15.28
N THR A 218 -18.05 -9.35 -16.54
CA THR A 218 -18.01 -8.41 -17.67
C THR A 218 -19.37 -7.73 -17.84
N TRP A 219 -20.44 -8.51 -17.85
CA TRP A 219 -21.79 -7.95 -17.95
C TRP A 219 -22.14 -7.00 -16.80
N MET A 220 -21.72 -7.32 -15.56
CA MET A 220 -21.90 -6.43 -14.40
C MET A 220 -21.14 -5.11 -14.59
N LEU A 221 -19.91 -5.14 -15.13
CA LEU A 221 -19.12 -3.93 -15.42
C LEU A 221 -19.76 -3.04 -16.49
N GLU A 222 -20.30 -3.64 -17.53
CA GLU A 222 -20.99 -2.93 -18.60
C GLU A 222 -22.33 -2.33 -18.14
N ASN A 223 -22.92 -2.89 -17.06
CA ASN A 223 -24.23 -2.53 -16.55
C ASN A 223 -24.19 -2.03 -15.09
N LEU A 224 -23.17 -1.27 -14.70
CA LEU A 224 -22.97 -0.81 -13.32
C LEU A 224 -24.14 -0.05 -12.72
N ALA A 225 -24.90 0.70 -13.54
CA ALA A 225 -26.04 1.48 -13.10
C ALA A 225 -27.29 0.64 -12.79
N THR A 226 -27.31 -0.63 -13.27
CA THR A 226 -28.48 -1.50 -13.12
C THR A 226 -28.49 -2.15 -11.73
N ASP A 227 -29.68 -2.44 -11.20
CA ASP A 227 -29.82 -3.22 -9.99
C ASP A 227 -29.46 -4.69 -10.23
N HIS A 228 -28.46 -5.15 -9.48
CA HIS A 228 -28.00 -6.52 -9.53
C HIS A 228 -28.34 -7.24 -8.20
N THR A 229 -29.29 -8.14 -8.26
CA THR A 229 -29.59 -9.05 -7.15
C THR A 229 -28.82 -10.37 -7.32
N VAL A 230 -28.56 -11.08 -6.21
CA VAL A 230 -27.93 -12.42 -6.29
C VAL A 230 -28.77 -13.35 -7.17
N THR A 231 -30.10 -13.22 -7.10
CA THR A 231 -31.04 -13.99 -7.93
C THR A 231 -30.86 -13.71 -9.42
N SER A 232 -30.79 -12.43 -9.82
CA SER A 232 -30.59 -12.05 -11.22
C SER A 232 -29.23 -12.49 -11.76
N LEU A 233 -28.18 -12.34 -10.96
CA LEU A 233 -26.82 -12.73 -11.32
C LEU A 233 -26.68 -14.25 -11.42
N ALA A 234 -27.28 -15.02 -10.49
CA ALA A 234 -27.29 -16.47 -10.53
C ALA A 234 -28.02 -17.01 -11.78
N LYS A 235 -29.14 -16.36 -12.14
CA LYS A 235 -29.87 -16.67 -13.38
C LYS A 235 -29.02 -16.39 -14.63
N GLN A 236 -28.31 -15.26 -14.65
CA GLN A 236 -27.39 -14.92 -15.75
C GLN A 236 -26.24 -15.93 -15.88
N ALA A 237 -25.75 -16.45 -14.75
CA ALA A 237 -24.72 -17.49 -14.69
C ALA A 237 -25.28 -18.91 -14.96
N MET A 238 -26.58 -19.10 -15.11
CA MET A 238 -27.25 -20.41 -15.19
C MET A 238 -26.95 -21.30 -13.97
N LEU A 239 -26.84 -20.72 -12.78
CA LEU A 239 -26.52 -21.38 -11.52
C LEU A 239 -27.64 -21.18 -10.48
N SER A 240 -27.67 -22.06 -9.47
CA SER A 240 -28.45 -21.76 -8.24
C SER A 240 -27.78 -20.60 -7.47
N GLU A 241 -28.56 -19.81 -6.72
CA GLU A 241 -28.05 -18.68 -5.92
C GLU A 241 -26.92 -19.12 -4.97
N ARG A 242 -27.07 -20.27 -4.30
CA ARG A 242 -26.05 -20.83 -3.42
C ARG A 242 -24.75 -21.16 -4.15
N THR A 243 -24.87 -21.77 -5.34
CA THR A 243 -23.70 -22.14 -6.16
C THR A 243 -23.01 -20.91 -6.69
N PHE A 244 -23.79 -19.93 -7.19
CA PHE A 244 -23.30 -18.65 -7.68
C PHE A 244 -22.56 -17.91 -6.57
N ALA A 245 -23.15 -17.70 -5.40
CA ALA A 245 -22.53 -16.94 -4.31
C ALA A 245 -21.20 -17.60 -3.86
N ARG A 246 -21.16 -18.92 -3.73
CA ARG A 246 -19.95 -19.66 -3.37
C ARG A 246 -18.85 -19.51 -4.42
N ARG A 247 -19.20 -19.68 -5.71
CA ARG A 247 -18.25 -19.53 -6.83
C ARG A 247 -17.78 -18.08 -6.98
N PHE A 248 -18.67 -17.12 -6.83
CA PHE A 248 -18.34 -15.71 -6.90
C PHE A 248 -17.28 -15.34 -5.85
N VAL A 249 -17.46 -15.80 -4.59
CA VAL A 249 -16.46 -15.58 -3.53
C VAL A 249 -15.15 -16.31 -3.85
N ALA A 250 -15.21 -17.53 -4.37
CA ALA A 250 -14.01 -18.30 -4.74
C ALA A 250 -13.20 -17.64 -5.86
N GLU A 251 -13.89 -17.03 -6.86
CA GLU A 251 -13.24 -16.40 -8.01
C GLU A 251 -12.83 -14.94 -7.76
N THR A 252 -13.60 -14.18 -6.95
CA THR A 252 -13.37 -12.73 -6.75
C THR A 252 -12.85 -12.37 -5.36
N GLY A 253 -12.78 -13.32 -4.45
CA GLY A 253 -12.39 -13.09 -3.05
C GLY A 253 -13.42 -12.34 -2.20
N THR A 254 -14.61 -11.96 -2.76
CA THR A 254 -15.60 -11.14 -2.04
C THR A 254 -17.04 -11.45 -2.48
N THR A 255 -18.02 -10.88 -1.77
CA THR A 255 -19.44 -11.07 -2.13
C THR A 255 -19.83 -10.23 -3.36
N PRO A 256 -20.85 -10.65 -4.15
CA PRO A 256 -21.32 -9.91 -5.33
C PRO A 256 -21.64 -8.44 -5.05
N HIS A 257 -22.34 -8.17 -3.95
CA HIS A 257 -22.70 -6.82 -3.55
C HIS A 257 -21.45 -5.96 -3.23
N ARG A 258 -20.51 -6.50 -2.47
CA ARG A 258 -19.28 -5.78 -2.10
C ARG A 258 -18.41 -5.53 -3.31
N TRP A 259 -18.30 -6.50 -4.21
CA TRP A 259 -17.59 -6.36 -5.48
C TRP A 259 -18.19 -5.27 -6.36
N LEU A 260 -19.51 -5.31 -6.56
CA LEU A 260 -20.23 -4.30 -7.35
C LEU A 260 -20.06 -2.90 -6.76
N THR A 261 -20.21 -2.75 -5.44
CA THR A 261 -20.01 -1.46 -4.75
C THR A 261 -18.60 -0.91 -5.02
N LEU A 262 -17.59 -1.75 -4.97
CA LEU A 262 -16.21 -1.34 -5.27
C LEU A 262 -16.06 -0.90 -6.74
N GLN A 263 -16.60 -1.66 -7.70
CA GLN A 263 -16.55 -1.28 -9.12
C GLN A 263 -17.26 0.05 -9.38
N ARG A 264 -18.40 0.28 -8.75
CA ARG A 264 -19.12 1.56 -8.80
C ARG A 264 -18.30 2.73 -8.26
N VAL A 265 -17.56 2.53 -7.17
CA VAL A 265 -16.66 3.54 -6.61
C VAL A 265 -15.47 3.82 -7.56
N LEU A 266 -14.87 2.79 -8.14
CA LEU A 266 -13.77 2.94 -9.11
C LEU A 266 -14.24 3.69 -10.37
N TYR A 267 -15.45 3.41 -10.83
CA TYR A 267 -16.06 4.14 -11.94
C TYR A 267 -16.35 5.60 -11.57
N ALA A 268 -16.83 5.86 -10.35
CA ALA A 268 -17.03 7.21 -9.84
C ALA A 268 -15.71 8.01 -9.78
N GLN A 269 -14.60 7.40 -9.39
CA GLN A 269 -13.26 8.03 -9.42
C GLN A 269 -12.91 8.49 -10.84
N ARG A 270 -13.03 7.62 -11.84
CA ARG A 270 -12.78 7.98 -13.26
C ARG A 270 -13.64 9.15 -13.72
N LEU A 271 -14.94 9.16 -13.36
CA LEU A 271 -15.84 10.25 -13.72
C LEU A 271 -15.47 11.57 -13.01
N LEU A 272 -15.02 11.50 -11.75
CA LEU A 272 -14.54 12.67 -11.00
C LEU A 272 -13.27 13.27 -11.60
N GLU A 273 -12.37 12.44 -12.12
CA GLU A 273 -11.12 12.85 -12.75
C GLU A 273 -11.30 13.42 -14.14
N GLN A 274 -12.19 12.80 -14.94
CA GLN A 274 -12.28 13.01 -16.39
C GLN A 274 -13.44 13.91 -16.81
N THR A 275 -14.39 14.22 -15.90
CA THR A 275 -15.61 14.96 -16.24
C THR A 275 -15.92 16.07 -15.24
N ALA A 276 -16.74 17.03 -15.69
CA ALA A 276 -17.31 18.09 -14.85
C ALA A 276 -18.68 17.72 -14.25
N LEU A 277 -19.13 16.47 -14.35
CA LEU A 277 -20.42 16.01 -13.84
C LEU A 277 -20.54 16.28 -12.34
N SER A 278 -21.73 16.67 -11.89
CA SER A 278 -22.03 16.80 -10.46
C SER A 278 -21.94 15.45 -9.73
N VAL A 279 -21.78 15.48 -8.42
CA VAL A 279 -21.75 14.25 -7.60
C VAL A 279 -23.05 13.48 -7.71
N ASP A 280 -24.19 14.18 -7.90
CA ASP A 280 -25.50 13.57 -8.09
C ASP A 280 -25.62 12.85 -9.44
N GLU A 281 -25.12 13.45 -10.52
CA GLU A 281 -25.05 12.79 -11.83
C GLU A 281 -24.12 11.58 -11.83
N ILE A 282 -22.99 11.68 -11.14
CA ILE A 282 -22.06 10.56 -10.97
C ILE A 282 -22.71 9.43 -10.17
N ALA A 283 -23.42 9.75 -9.08
CA ALA A 283 -24.13 8.74 -8.30
C ALA A 283 -25.15 7.97 -9.16
N ALA A 284 -25.92 8.69 -9.98
CA ALA A 284 -26.87 8.07 -10.89
C ALA A 284 -26.18 7.16 -11.93
N ARG A 285 -25.11 7.63 -12.57
CA ARG A 285 -24.35 6.85 -13.58
C ARG A 285 -23.65 5.63 -13.00
N CYS A 286 -23.24 5.71 -11.74
CA CYS A 286 -22.61 4.59 -11.04
C CYS A 286 -23.61 3.63 -10.38
N GLY A 287 -24.92 3.91 -10.44
CA GLY A 287 -25.95 3.04 -9.88
C GLY A 287 -26.10 3.13 -8.35
N PHE A 288 -25.67 4.24 -7.73
CA PHE A 288 -25.90 4.48 -6.30
C PHE A 288 -27.28 5.04 -6.00
N GLY A 289 -28.03 5.50 -7.00
CA GLY A 289 -29.37 6.06 -6.85
C GLY A 289 -29.42 7.42 -6.12
N ALA A 290 -28.54 7.64 -5.13
CA ALA A 290 -28.47 8.89 -4.39
C ALA A 290 -27.02 9.29 -4.09
N ALA A 291 -26.70 10.60 -4.16
CA ALA A 291 -25.37 11.12 -3.87
C ALA A 291 -24.91 10.83 -2.43
N ALA A 292 -25.84 10.74 -1.47
CA ALA A 292 -25.51 10.39 -0.10
C ALA A 292 -24.88 8.98 0.02
N LEU A 293 -25.41 8.01 -0.74
CA LEU A 293 -24.92 6.64 -0.77
C LEU A 293 -23.53 6.57 -1.46
N LEU A 294 -23.37 7.30 -2.57
CA LEU A 294 -22.06 7.45 -3.21
C LEU A 294 -21.04 8.06 -2.23
N ARG A 295 -21.37 9.16 -1.55
CA ARG A 295 -20.45 9.80 -0.59
C ARG A 295 -20.02 8.84 0.52
N HIS A 296 -20.97 8.07 1.06
CA HIS A 296 -20.70 7.08 2.09
C HIS A 296 -19.72 6.00 1.59
N HIS A 297 -20.05 5.31 0.51
CA HIS A 297 -19.21 4.23 -0.01
C HIS A 297 -17.87 4.74 -0.56
N PHE A 298 -17.86 5.91 -1.18
CA PHE A 298 -16.63 6.53 -1.66
C PHE A 298 -15.69 6.87 -0.50
N HIS A 299 -16.22 7.44 0.59
CA HIS A 299 -15.43 7.72 1.78
C HIS A 299 -14.89 6.44 2.43
N VAL A 300 -15.70 5.39 2.53
CA VAL A 300 -15.28 4.09 3.08
C VAL A 300 -14.17 3.45 2.25
N VAL A 301 -14.22 3.56 0.92
CA VAL A 301 -13.26 2.91 0.00
C VAL A 301 -12.03 3.78 -0.23
N VAL A 302 -12.21 5.10 -0.43
CA VAL A 302 -11.16 6.04 -0.89
C VAL A 302 -10.57 6.85 0.27
N GLY A 303 -11.30 6.96 1.39
CA GLY A 303 -10.85 7.69 2.59
C GLY A 303 -11.12 9.19 2.57
N VAL A 304 -11.61 9.76 1.45
CA VAL A 304 -11.92 11.20 1.31
C VAL A 304 -13.28 11.40 0.65
N ALA A 305 -13.85 12.61 0.74
CA ALA A 305 -15.09 12.92 0.06
C ALA A 305 -14.89 13.03 -1.47
N PRO A 306 -15.91 12.70 -2.30
CA PRO A 306 -15.81 12.82 -3.76
C PRO A 306 -15.41 14.21 -4.26
N THR A 307 -15.88 15.26 -3.59
CA THR A 307 -15.55 16.66 -3.92
C THR A 307 -14.07 16.99 -3.65
N ASP A 308 -13.52 16.47 -2.56
CA ASP A 308 -12.13 16.66 -2.19
C ASP A 308 -11.21 15.87 -3.12
N TYR A 309 -11.62 14.64 -3.46
CA TYR A 309 -10.95 13.81 -4.45
C TYR A 309 -10.86 14.53 -5.81
N ARG A 310 -11.98 15.06 -6.32
CA ARG A 310 -12.01 15.82 -7.57
C ARG A 310 -11.06 17.02 -7.52
N ARG A 311 -11.06 17.80 -6.45
CA ARG A 311 -10.18 18.97 -6.32
C ARG A 311 -8.71 18.60 -6.47
N THR A 312 -8.34 17.41 -6.03
CA THR A 312 -6.96 16.92 -6.06
C THR A 312 -6.59 16.28 -7.40
N PHE A 313 -7.50 15.53 -8.02
CA PHE A 313 -7.17 14.64 -9.15
C PHE A 313 -7.85 15.00 -10.48
N ALA A 314 -8.78 15.99 -10.51
CA ALA A 314 -9.41 16.38 -11.78
C ALA A 314 -8.36 16.94 -12.76
N HIS A 315 -8.38 16.44 -13.97
CA HIS A 315 -7.57 16.95 -15.06
C HIS A 315 -7.98 18.39 -15.33
N ARG A 316 -7.17 19.38 -14.93
CA ARG A 316 -7.33 20.76 -15.42
C ARG A 316 -6.79 20.77 -16.85
N PRO A 317 -7.62 21.08 -17.87
CA PRO A 317 -7.09 21.34 -19.19
C PRO A 317 -6.09 22.50 -19.06
N ALA A 318 -4.91 22.32 -19.65
CA ALA A 318 -3.89 23.38 -19.69
C ALA A 318 -4.55 24.67 -20.19
N GLN A 319 -4.50 25.73 -19.40
CA GLN A 319 -4.90 27.05 -19.88
C GLN A 319 -4.04 27.37 -21.11
N PRO A 320 -4.65 27.79 -22.23
CA PRO A 320 -3.87 28.23 -23.37
C PRO A 320 -2.95 29.38 -22.89
N VAL A 321 -1.66 29.18 -23.08
CA VAL A 321 -0.68 30.25 -22.87
C VAL A 321 -1.10 31.38 -23.83
N LEU A 322 -1.64 32.45 -23.27
CA LEU A 322 -1.83 33.70 -24.05
C LEU A 322 -0.44 34.17 -24.42
N THR A 323 -0.03 33.84 -25.63
CA THR A 323 1.12 34.49 -26.26
C THR A 323 0.74 35.98 -26.45
N GLY A 324 1.19 36.78 -25.49
CA GLY A 324 1.11 38.23 -25.62
C GLY A 324 1.81 38.63 -26.90
N GLY A 325 1.04 39.13 -27.87
CA GLY A 325 1.58 39.80 -29.02
C GLY A 325 2.33 41.05 -28.55
N ALA A 326 3.59 41.09 -28.88
CA ALA A 326 4.34 42.31 -28.87
C ALA A 326 3.98 43.08 -30.14
N ASP A 327 3.38 44.28 -30.00
CA ASP A 327 3.44 45.38 -30.93
C ASP A 327 4.46 46.38 -30.43
#